data_b87241df456e34ef23e9bec9e05177ab
#
_entry.id   b87241df456e34ef23e9bec9e05177ab
#
_cell.length_a   1.000
_cell.length_b   1.000
_cell.length_c   1.000
_cell.angle_alpha   90.00
_cell.angle_beta   90.00
_cell.angle_gamma   90.00
#
_symmetry.space_group_name_H-M   'P 1'
#
loop_
_entity.id
_entity.type
_entity.pdbx_description
1 polymer ?
#
loop_
_entity_poly.entity_id
_entity_poly.type
_entity_poly.pdbx_seq_one_letter_code
_entity_poly.pdbx_strand_id
1 'polypeptide(L)'
;MTVEAAKTKVLDLLSEINRPGIDSVIEFIKTSNYLTTAQCHGHHRREHGLMMHSLEVLDTMLNGNILGFPRESLIVVALFHDLGKATLNGHKIGRGRHPARSIAILKKYGFALTPLQRGAICNHHPGKDPRKLAAALGNPLQVLLHTGDCRSTYLDKNGQNYIFSSL
;
A
#
# COMPACT_ATOMS: atom_id res chain seq x y z
N MET A 1 -6.97 -10.28 -14.03
CA MET A 1 -7.90 -9.17 -13.64
C MET A 1 -7.70 -8.00 -14.58
N THR A 2 -8.77 -7.42 -15.13
CA THR A 2 -8.70 -6.22 -15.96
C THR A 2 -8.38 -4.98 -15.12
N VAL A 3 -7.89 -3.91 -15.76
CA VAL A 3 -7.61 -2.63 -15.09
C VAL A 3 -8.87 -2.06 -14.42
N GLU A 4 -10.00 -2.10 -15.10
CA GLU A 4 -11.26 -1.58 -14.55
C GLU A 4 -11.74 -2.42 -13.35
N ALA A 5 -11.62 -3.74 -13.42
CA ALA A 5 -11.92 -4.59 -12.27
C ALA A 5 -11.00 -4.31 -11.08
N ALA A 6 -9.72 -4.00 -11.32
CA ALA A 6 -8.79 -3.62 -10.27
C ALA A 6 -9.14 -2.27 -9.64
N LYS A 7 -9.52 -1.27 -10.44
CA LYS A 7 -9.99 0.04 -9.93
C LYS A 7 -11.23 -0.14 -9.05
N THR A 8 -12.21 -0.88 -9.53
CA THR A 8 -13.43 -1.20 -8.77
C THR A 8 -13.06 -1.87 -7.46
N LYS A 9 -12.22 -2.91 -7.50
CA LYS A 9 -11.77 -3.64 -6.30
C LYS A 9 -11.08 -2.73 -5.28
N VAL A 10 -10.24 -1.79 -5.71
CA VAL A 10 -9.63 -0.81 -4.79
C VAL A 10 -10.69 0.04 -4.11
N LEU A 11 -11.66 0.57 -4.86
CA LEU A 11 -12.71 1.43 -4.31
C LEU A 11 -13.63 0.64 -3.37
N ASP A 12 -13.99 -0.59 -3.70
CA ASP A 12 -14.77 -1.48 -2.83
C ASP A 12 -14.05 -1.75 -1.51
N LEU A 13 -12.75 -2.10 -1.57
CA LEU A 13 -11.92 -2.31 -0.38
C LEU A 13 -11.83 -1.05 0.49
N LEU A 14 -11.72 0.13 -0.12
CA LEU A 14 -11.71 1.39 0.62
C LEU A 14 -13.05 1.67 1.30
N SER A 15 -14.17 1.25 0.70
CA SER A 15 -15.50 1.37 1.29
C SER A 15 -15.75 0.45 2.49
N GLU A 16 -14.93 -0.61 2.67
CA GLU A 16 -14.94 -1.46 3.87
C GLU A 16 -14.38 -0.73 5.11
N ILE A 17 -13.65 0.38 4.91
CA ILE A 17 -13.01 1.12 6.01
C ILE A 17 -14.02 2.08 6.63
N ASN A 18 -14.39 1.84 7.89
CA ASN A 18 -15.31 2.70 8.63
C ASN A 18 -14.57 3.60 9.62
N ARG A 19 -13.85 4.62 9.11
CA ARG A 19 -13.09 5.57 9.93
C ARG A 19 -13.25 7.00 9.43
N PRO A 20 -13.19 8.01 10.33
CA PRO A 20 -13.14 9.42 9.93
C PRO A 20 -12.03 9.70 8.92
N GLY A 21 -12.32 10.51 7.94
CA GLY A 21 -11.38 10.93 6.90
C GLY A 21 -11.26 9.98 5.70
N ILE A 22 -11.88 8.80 5.73
CA ILE A 22 -11.77 7.84 4.62
C ILE A 22 -12.34 8.41 3.32
N ASP A 23 -13.48 9.10 3.35
CA ASP A 23 -14.09 9.68 2.15
C ASP A 23 -13.17 10.69 1.47
N SER A 24 -12.47 11.50 2.26
CA SER A 24 -11.46 12.46 1.75
C SER A 24 -10.25 11.76 1.14
N VAL A 25 -9.83 10.61 1.69
CA VAL A 25 -8.75 9.79 1.12
C VAL A 25 -9.21 9.11 -0.17
N ILE A 26 -10.45 8.61 -0.22
CA ILE A 26 -11.04 8.04 -1.44
C ILE A 26 -11.07 9.10 -2.55
N GLU A 27 -11.51 10.32 -2.24
CA GLU A 27 -11.52 11.42 -3.21
C GLU A 27 -10.11 11.78 -3.68
N PHE A 28 -9.12 11.80 -2.77
CA PHE A 28 -7.73 11.94 -3.17
C PHE A 28 -7.26 10.83 -4.12
N ILE A 29 -7.60 9.57 -3.84
CA ILE A 29 -7.24 8.44 -4.70
C ILE A 29 -7.86 8.57 -6.09
N LYS A 30 -9.12 9.01 -6.19
CA LYS A 30 -9.83 9.23 -7.46
C LYS A 30 -9.27 10.39 -8.27
N THR A 31 -8.84 11.48 -7.61
CA THR A 31 -8.39 12.71 -8.27
C THR A 31 -6.87 12.76 -8.51
N SER A 32 -6.11 11.95 -7.79
CA SER A 32 -4.67 11.79 -7.99
C SER A 32 -4.36 10.75 -9.08
N ASN A 33 -3.07 10.59 -9.39
CA ASN A 33 -2.64 9.53 -10.29
C ASN A 33 -2.40 8.17 -9.60
N TYR A 34 -2.92 7.95 -8.38
CA TYR A 34 -2.72 6.68 -7.66
C TYR A 34 -3.16 5.46 -8.48
N LEU A 35 -4.31 5.56 -9.13
CA LEU A 35 -4.88 4.46 -9.92
C LEU A 35 -4.20 4.25 -11.28
N THR A 36 -3.38 5.20 -11.74
CA THR A 36 -2.80 5.17 -13.10
C THR A 36 -1.27 5.13 -13.11
N THR A 37 -0.61 5.57 -12.04
CA THR A 37 0.86 5.67 -12.03
C THR A 37 1.54 4.30 -11.93
N ALA A 38 2.77 4.23 -12.46
CA ALA A 38 3.65 3.10 -12.23
C ALA A 38 4.15 3.05 -10.79
N GLN A 39 4.45 1.87 -10.28
CA GLN A 39 4.95 1.67 -8.92
C GLN A 39 6.35 2.26 -8.72
N CYS A 40 7.32 1.84 -9.52
CA CYS A 40 8.69 2.37 -9.50
C CYS A 40 9.46 2.00 -10.77
N HIS A 41 10.76 2.37 -10.82
CA HIS A 41 11.63 2.01 -11.94
C HIS A 41 12.09 0.55 -11.94
N GLY A 42 11.92 -0.18 -10.85
CA GLY A 42 12.43 -1.54 -10.67
C GLY A 42 11.43 -2.66 -10.95
N HIS A 43 10.14 -2.43 -10.62
CA HIS A 43 9.03 -3.38 -10.77
C HIS A 43 7.72 -2.63 -10.95
N HIS A 44 6.67 -3.32 -11.46
CA HIS A 44 5.37 -2.71 -11.79
C HIS A 44 5.51 -1.40 -12.56
N ARG A 45 6.40 -1.38 -13.57
CA ARG A 45 6.75 -0.18 -14.37
C ARG A 45 5.63 0.28 -15.29
N ARG A 46 4.60 -0.52 -15.47
CA ARG A 46 3.47 -0.23 -16.35
C ARG A 46 2.55 0.80 -15.72
N GLU A 47 1.78 1.44 -16.56
CA GLU A 47 0.60 2.18 -16.13
C GLU A 47 -0.26 1.30 -15.20
N HIS A 48 -0.85 1.91 -14.17
CA HIS A 48 -1.58 1.22 -13.09
C HIS A 48 -0.73 0.35 -12.15
N GLY A 49 0.60 0.36 -12.28
CA GLY A 49 1.50 -0.50 -11.52
C GLY A 49 1.42 -0.30 -10.01
N LEU A 50 1.21 0.94 -9.53
CA LEU A 50 1.06 1.24 -8.10
C LEU A 50 -0.19 0.58 -7.50
N MET A 51 -1.32 0.70 -8.19
CA MET A 51 -2.58 0.08 -7.79
C MET A 51 -2.47 -1.44 -7.77
N MET A 52 -1.92 -2.03 -8.83
CA MET A 52 -1.78 -3.48 -8.95
C MET A 52 -0.86 -4.04 -7.86
N HIS A 53 0.28 -3.40 -7.63
CA HIS A 53 1.19 -3.74 -6.54
C HIS A 53 0.47 -3.74 -5.18
N SER A 54 -0.28 -2.70 -4.87
CA SER A 54 -1.01 -2.61 -3.60
C SER A 54 -2.03 -3.72 -3.41
N LEU A 55 -2.70 -4.16 -4.48
CA LEU A 55 -3.63 -5.31 -4.45
C LEU A 55 -2.89 -6.64 -4.23
N GLU A 56 -1.75 -6.85 -4.86
CA GLU A 56 -0.91 -8.05 -4.67
C GLU A 56 -0.34 -8.13 -3.25
N VAL A 57 0.08 -6.99 -2.70
CA VAL A 57 0.50 -6.88 -1.30
C VAL A 57 -0.64 -7.29 -0.38
N LEU A 58 -1.85 -6.76 -0.60
CA LEU A 58 -3.02 -7.11 0.21
C LEU A 58 -3.35 -8.60 0.12
N ASP A 59 -3.35 -9.18 -1.08
CA ASP A 59 -3.62 -10.61 -1.27
C ASP A 59 -2.62 -11.46 -0.48
N THR A 60 -1.34 -11.13 -0.56
CA THR A 60 -0.30 -11.81 0.21
C THR A 60 -0.52 -11.67 1.71
N MET A 61 -0.89 -10.48 2.18
CA MET A 61 -1.15 -10.24 3.59
C MET A 61 -2.38 -11.00 4.09
N LEU A 62 -3.45 -11.06 3.32
CA LEU A 62 -4.66 -11.81 3.67
C LEU A 62 -4.37 -13.31 3.81
N ASN A 63 -3.62 -13.88 2.87
CA ASN A 63 -3.24 -15.29 2.89
C ASN A 63 -2.22 -15.64 4.00
N GLY A 64 -1.36 -14.67 4.38
CA GLY A 64 -0.35 -14.83 5.43
C GLY A 64 -0.78 -14.37 6.83
N ASN A 65 -2.04 -14.01 7.02
CA ASN A 65 -2.54 -13.42 8.28
C ASN A 65 -2.77 -14.45 9.39
N ILE A 66 -1.75 -15.20 9.74
CA ILE A 66 -1.81 -16.21 10.82
C ILE A 66 -2.02 -15.58 12.22
N LEU A 67 -1.71 -14.30 12.39
CA LEU A 67 -1.87 -13.57 13.64
C LEU A 67 -3.26 -12.96 13.83
N GLY A 68 -4.16 -13.12 12.87
CA GLY A 68 -5.55 -12.68 12.97
C GLY A 68 -5.73 -11.15 13.02
N PHE A 69 -4.88 -10.37 12.33
CA PHE A 69 -5.12 -8.93 12.23
C PHE A 69 -6.48 -8.63 11.61
N PRO A 70 -7.20 -7.60 12.09
CA PRO A 70 -8.45 -7.17 11.48
C PRO A 70 -8.26 -6.89 9.98
N ARG A 71 -9.19 -7.36 9.15
CA ARG A 71 -9.17 -7.18 7.69
C ARG A 71 -8.98 -5.71 7.31
N GLU A 72 -9.67 -4.79 7.98
CA GLU A 72 -9.52 -3.35 7.80
C GLU A 72 -8.07 -2.89 7.98
N SER A 73 -7.35 -3.40 8.99
CA SER A 73 -5.94 -3.06 9.19
C SER A 73 -5.05 -3.50 8.04
N LEU A 74 -5.33 -4.66 7.44
CA LEU A 74 -4.60 -5.17 6.28
C LEU A 74 -4.85 -4.30 5.06
N ILE A 75 -6.12 -3.95 4.80
CA ILE A 75 -6.51 -3.04 3.71
C ILE A 75 -5.80 -1.70 3.85
N VAL A 76 -5.87 -1.09 5.04
CA VAL A 76 -5.24 0.21 5.33
C VAL A 76 -3.74 0.19 5.03
N VAL A 77 -3.00 -0.77 5.57
CA VAL A 77 -1.54 -0.76 5.37
C VAL A 77 -1.15 -1.16 3.96
N ALA A 78 -1.86 -2.10 3.32
CA ALA A 78 -1.55 -2.54 1.97
C ALA A 78 -1.85 -1.45 0.91
N LEU A 79 -2.99 -0.77 1.01
CA LEU A 79 -3.35 0.25 0.02
C LEU A 79 -2.62 1.59 0.26
N PHE A 80 -2.21 1.88 1.50
CA PHE A 80 -1.65 3.18 1.83
C PHE A 80 -0.14 3.21 2.06
N HIS A 81 0.57 2.05 2.11
CA HIS A 81 2.02 2.07 2.37
C HIS A 81 2.78 2.90 1.33
N ASP A 82 2.35 2.85 0.10
CA ASP A 82 2.96 3.51 -1.06
C ASP A 82 2.16 4.70 -1.61
N LEU A 83 1.09 5.12 -0.91
CA LEU A 83 0.26 6.26 -1.30
C LEU A 83 1.07 7.54 -1.59
N GLY A 84 2.20 7.71 -0.89
CA GLY A 84 3.13 8.82 -1.11
C GLY A 84 3.88 8.80 -2.43
N LYS A 85 3.71 7.79 -3.28
CA LYS A 85 4.19 7.76 -4.67
C LYS A 85 3.23 8.49 -5.61
N ALA A 86 1.95 8.56 -5.26
CA ALA A 86 0.97 9.30 -6.03
C ALA A 86 1.26 10.82 -6.06
N THR A 87 0.80 11.46 -7.12
CA THR A 87 0.88 12.92 -7.30
C THR A 87 -0.52 13.48 -7.55
N LEU A 88 -0.75 14.71 -7.11
CA LEU A 88 -1.94 15.48 -7.43
C LEU A 88 -1.54 16.62 -8.38
N ASN A 89 -2.15 16.72 -9.55
CA ASN A 89 -1.78 17.68 -10.58
C ASN A 89 -0.27 17.69 -10.92
N GLY A 90 0.36 16.49 -10.95
CA GLY A 90 1.79 16.35 -11.21
C GLY A 90 2.71 16.63 -10.01
N HIS A 91 2.17 17.08 -8.88
CA HIS A 91 2.96 17.44 -7.70
C HIS A 91 2.87 16.38 -6.59
N LYS A 92 4.04 16.05 -6.00
CA LYS A 92 4.10 15.20 -4.80
C LYS A 92 3.58 15.94 -3.58
N ILE A 93 2.77 15.26 -2.78
CA ILE A 93 2.28 15.81 -1.50
C ILE A 93 3.22 15.41 -0.38
N GLY A 94 3.63 16.40 0.43
CA GLY A 94 4.54 16.19 1.55
C GLY A 94 6.01 16.10 1.15
N ARG A 95 6.89 16.07 2.17
CA ARG A 95 8.35 16.00 2.03
C ARG A 95 8.88 14.62 2.38
N GLY A 96 10.11 14.32 1.96
CA GLY A 96 10.81 13.10 2.31
C GLY A 96 10.50 11.91 1.39
N ARG A 97 10.82 10.71 1.89
CA ARG A 97 10.57 9.44 1.17
C ARG A 97 9.07 9.13 1.11
N HIS A 98 8.66 8.26 0.18
CA HIS A 98 7.24 7.89 0.00
C HIS A 98 6.52 7.41 1.28
N PRO A 99 7.13 6.66 2.23
CA PRO A 99 6.42 6.29 3.46
C PRO A 99 6.02 7.51 4.31
N ALA A 100 6.94 8.47 4.45
CA ALA A 100 6.64 9.71 5.17
C ALA A 100 5.56 10.54 4.45
N ARG A 101 5.59 10.56 3.11
CA ARG A 101 4.54 11.22 2.32
C ARG A 101 3.20 10.51 2.43
N SER A 102 3.16 9.17 2.47
CA SER A 102 1.93 8.43 2.73
C SER A 102 1.27 8.87 4.04
N ILE A 103 2.05 8.94 5.13
CA ILE A 103 1.55 9.43 6.42
C ILE A 103 1.08 10.89 6.33
N ALA A 104 1.83 11.76 5.64
CA ALA A 104 1.47 13.16 5.48
C ALA A 104 0.15 13.35 4.71
N ILE A 105 -0.08 12.54 3.66
CA ILE A 105 -1.34 12.53 2.90
C ILE A 105 -2.49 12.12 3.81
N LEU A 106 -2.38 10.98 4.48
CA LEU A 106 -3.44 10.49 5.37
C LEU A 106 -3.78 11.51 6.46
N LYS A 107 -2.76 12.10 7.10
CA LYS A 107 -2.96 13.17 8.10
C LYS A 107 -3.64 14.40 7.49
N LYS A 108 -3.24 14.83 6.30
CA LYS A 108 -3.84 15.99 5.60
C LYS A 108 -5.33 15.80 5.35
N TYR A 109 -5.75 14.59 5.04
CA TYR A 109 -7.15 14.24 4.79
C TYR A 109 -7.91 13.73 6.03
N GLY A 110 -7.34 13.91 7.23
CA GLY A 110 -8.00 13.61 8.50
C GLY A 110 -8.11 12.12 8.83
N PHE A 111 -7.37 11.26 8.11
CA PHE A 111 -7.38 9.82 8.36
C PHE A 111 -6.35 9.45 9.43
N ALA A 112 -6.82 8.95 10.57
CA ALA A 112 -5.97 8.54 11.69
C ALA A 112 -5.52 7.08 11.55
N LEU A 113 -4.21 6.85 11.65
CA LEU A 113 -3.62 5.52 11.73
C LEU A 113 -3.41 5.09 13.18
N THR A 114 -3.62 3.81 13.48
CA THR A 114 -3.15 3.24 14.74
C THR A 114 -1.62 3.26 14.82
N PRO A 115 -1.01 3.21 16.02
CA PRO A 115 0.44 3.14 16.17
C PRO A 115 1.08 2.01 15.36
N LEU A 116 0.45 0.81 15.35
CA LEU A 116 0.92 -0.35 14.57
C LEU A 116 0.89 -0.09 13.06
N GLN A 117 -0.23 0.46 12.54
CA GLN A 117 -0.38 0.79 11.12
C GLN A 117 0.62 1.86 10.69
N ARG A 118 0.78 2.90 11.51
CA ARG A 118 1.75 3.97 11.24
C ARG A 118 3.18 3.43 11.21
N GLY A 119 3.54 2.58 12.19
CA GLY A 119 4.84 1.92 12.26
C GLY A 119 5.09 1.05 11.04
N ALA A 120 4.09 0.24 10.65
CA ALA A 120 4.17 -0.60 9.47
C ALA A 120 4.43 0.21 8.21
N ILE A 121 3.63 1.26 7.94
CA ILE A 121 3.79 2.12 6.76
C ILE A 121 5.13 2.88 6.78
N CYS A 122 5.52 3.46 7.91
CA CYS A 122 6.77 4.23 8.00
C CYS A 122 8.03 3.39 7.71
N ASN A 123 8.01 2.12 8.11
CA ASN A 123 9.19 1.28 8.17
C ASN A 123 9.09 0.03 7.28
N HIS A 124 8.17 -0.02 6.30
CA HIS A 124 8.01 -1.20 5.44
C HIS A 124 9.27 -1.55 4.62
N HIS A 125 10.20 -0.61 4.47
CA HIS A 125 11.55 -0.85 3.93
C HIS A 125 12.62 -0.74 5.02
N PRO A 126 12.82 -1.75 5.87
CA PRO A 126 13.80 -1.69 6.96
C PRO A 126 15.25 -1.62 6.45
N GLY A 127 15.51 -2.11 5.25
CA GLY A 127 16.85 -2.18 4.69
C GLY A 127 17.77 -3.09 5.54
N LYS A 128 19.07 -2.77 5.54
CA LYS A 128 20.10 -3.49 6.33
C LYS A 128 20.37 -2.83 7.70
N ASP A 129 19.61 -1.82 8.08
CA ASP A 129 19.79 -1.13 9.36
C ASP A 129 19.28 -2.02 10.51
N PRO A 130 20.17 -2.48 11.43
CA PRO A 130 19.79 -3.38 12.52
C PRO A 130 18.70 -2.81 13.44
N ARG A 131 18.68 -1.47 13.62
CA ARG A 131 17.69 -0.80 14.47
C ARG A 131 16.31 -0.87 13.85
N LYS A 132 16.23 -0.71 12.53
CA LYS A 132 14.98 -0.83 11.77
C LYS A 132 14.50 -2.27 11.69
N LEU A 133 15.42 -3.22 11.57
CA LEU A 133 15.09 -4.65 11.65
C LEU A 133 14.54 -5.01 13.04
N ALA A 134 15.17 -4.55 14.11
CA ALA A 134 14.69 -4.78 15.47
C ALA A 134 13.30 -4.14 15.68
N ALA A 135 13.10 -2.92 15.21
CA ALA A 135 11.79 -2.26 15.24
C ALA A 135 10.73 -3.01 14.42
N ALA A 136 11.12 -3.59 13.27
CA ALA A 136 10.24 -4.43 12.45
C ALA A 136 9.79 -5.67 13.22
N LEU A 137 10.70 -6.36 13.88
CA LEU A 137 10.37 -7.56 14.68
C LEU A 137 9.40 -7.26 15.83
N GLY A 138 9.45 -6.02 16.37
CA GLY A 138 8.50 -5.54 17.38
C GLY A 138 7.12 -5.14 16.81
N ASN A 139 6.94 -5.13 15.49
CA ASN A 139 5.67 -4.82 14.84
C ASN A 139 5.31 -5.92 13.81
N PRO A 140 4.56 -6.95 14.23
CA PRO A 140 4.21 -8.04 13.34
C PRO A 140 3.43 -7.62 12.08
N LEU A 141 2.64 -6.55 12.16
CA LEU A 141 1.95 -5.99 10.98
C LEU A 141 2.93 -5.42 9.96
N GLN A 142 4.04 -4.84 10.41
CA GLN A 142 5.12 -4.38 9.53
C GLN A 142 5.83 -5.55 8.85
N VAL A 143 6.08 -6.65 9.57
CA VAL A 143 6.67 -7.87 9.00
C VAL A 143 5.79 -8.42 7.91
N LEU A 144 4.48 -8.53 8.17
CA LEU A 144 3.50 -9.02 7.20
C LEU A 144 3.44 -8.12 5.96
N LEU A 145 3.40 -6.79 6.14
CA LEU A 145 3.43 -5.83 5.04
C LEU A 145 4.71 -5.94 4.22
N HIS A 146 5.88 -6.00 4.88
CA HIS A 146 7.17 -6.13 4.19
C HIS A 146 7.26 -7.43 3.38
N THR A 147 6.75 -8.53 3.92
CA THR A 147 6.68 -9.81 3.20
C THR A 147 5.81 -9.70 1.94
N GLY A 148 4.66 -9.05 2.04
CA GLY A 148 3.77 -8.82 0.89
C GLY A 148 4.44 -7.95 -0.18
N ASP A 149 5.09 -6.86 0.23
CA ASP A 149 5.81 -5.93 -0.66
C ASP A 149 6.97 -6.63 -1.38
N CYS A 150 7.80 -7.40 -0.66
CA CYS A 150 8.88 -8.18 -1.25
C CYS A 150 8.37 -9.24 -2.22
N ARG A 151 7.30 -9.96 -1.87
CA ARG A 151 6.72 -10.99 -2.73
C ARG A 151 6.16 -10.40 -4.02
N SER A 152 5.36 -9.34 -3.96
CA SER A 152 4.84 -8.66 -5.14
C SER A 152 5.96 -8.18 -6.06
N THR A 153 7.01 -7.60 -5.49
CA THR A 153 8.21 -7.18 -6.24
C THR A 153 8.90 -8.35 -6.94
N TYR A 154 9.04 -9.50 -6.26
CA TYR A 154 9.65 -10.70 -6.82
C TYR A 154 8.83 -11.28 -7.97
N LEU A 155 7.52 -11.40 -7.79
CA LEU A 155 6.61 -11.96 -8.79
C LEU A 155 6.61 -11.13 -10.07
N ASP A 156 6.56 -9.80 -9.98
CA ASP A 156 6.60 -8.91 -11.15
C ASP A 156 7.92 -9.04 -11.92
N LYS A 157 9.06 -9.07 -11.21
CA LYS A 157 10.39 -9.21 -11.83
C LYS A 157 10.57 -10.52 -12.60
N ASN A 158 9.89 -11.59 -12.18
CA ASN A 158 9.96 -12.90 -12.80
C ASN A 158 8.83 -13.17 -13.80
N GLY A 159 8.04 -12.16 -14.15
CA GLY A 159 6.92 -12.29 -15.08
C GLY A 159 5.74 -13.11 -14.54
N GLN A 160 5.75 -13.41 -13.25
CA GLN A 160 4.71 -14.17 -12.54
C GLN A 160 3.69 -13.21 -11.92
N ASN A 161 3.00 -12.43 -12.75
CA ASN A 161 1.95 -11.52 -12.27
C ASN A 161 0.77 -12.33 -11.72
N TYR A 162 0.78 -12.55 -10.41
CA TYR A 162 -0.13 -13.43 -9.69
C TYR A 162 -1.62 -13.07 -9.84
N ILE A 163 -1.94 -11.79 -9.93
CA ILE A 163 -3.34 -11.33 -10.07
C ILE A 163 -3.89 -11.56 -11.48
N PHE A 164 -3.02 -11.74 -12.48
CA PHE A 164 -3.44 -11.99 -13.86
C PHE A 164 -3.53 -13.47 -14.23
N SER A 165 -3.02 -14.39 -13.40
CA SER A 165 -2.96 -15.83 -13.67
C SER A 165 -4.04 -16.66 -12.98
N SER A 166 -4.87 -16.05 -12.12
CA SER A 166 -5.91 -16.73 -11.34
C SER A 166 -7.34 -16.36 -11.77
N LEU A 167 -7.53 -16.09 -13.06
CA LEU A 167 -8.85 -15.99 -13.69
C LEU A 167 -9.00 -17.03 -14.79
#